data_e6d86c9eb02d48497526a27068292288
#
_entry.id   e6d86c9eb02d48497526a27068292288
#
_cell.length_a   1.000
_cell.length_b   1.000
_cell.length_c   1.000
_cell.angle_alpha   90.00
_cell.angle_beta   90.00
_cell.angle_gamma   90.00
#
_symmetry.space_group_name_H-M   'P 1'
#
loop_
_entity.id
_entity.type
_entity.pdbx_description
1 polymer ?
#
loop_
_entity_poly.entity_id
_entity_poly.type
_entity_poly.pdbx_seq_one_letter_code
_entity_poly.pdbx_strand_id
1 'polypeptide(L)'
;MSLYNNDKKFRVAVCFSGQARHWQASAGNIKRFFNNDEYPHPELGIPVQTDYFIHTWDTNTWRYPKTGHDHSHNERHNDGAAIKEVYKPVTIEVENWIPEKFPRSWDSMFYSLAKSLLMKRNHELKNQFQYDIVVKARLDTIYNPAHRFPLFRIWPGIAYTSTAISKFPTEFNYNNFDDVLFYAQSPVMDLLGDLYSTYKYLHNADLVAVNDGSIDLQPDMY
;
A
#
# COMPACT_ATOMS: atom_id res chain seq x y z
N MET A 1 37.84 -9.40 -15.59
CA MET A 1 36.81 -8.94 -16.55
C MET A 1 35.48 -8.99 -15.83
N SER A 2 34.94 -7.83 -15.45
CA SER A 2 33.63 -7.75 -14.76
C SER A 2 32.51 -8.01 -15.77
N LEU A 3 31.84 -9.14 -15.62
CA LEU A 3 30.66 -9.53 -16.42
C LEU A 3 29.35 -8.87 -15.88
N TYR A 4 29.48 -7.85 -15.04
CA TYR A 4 28.31 -7.12 -14.55
C TYR A 4 27.89 -6.14 -15.63
N ASN A 5 26.75 -6.44 -16.24
CA ASN A 5 26.02 -5.50 -17.07
C ASN A 5 25.72 -4.26 -16.21
N ASN A 6 26.37 -3.14 -16.51
CA ASN A 6 26.28 -1.87 -15.73
C ASN A 6 24.86 -1.29 -15.67
N ASP A 7 23.89 -1.90 -16.37
CA ASP A 7 22.50 -1.44 -16.44
C ASP A 7 21.57 -2.09 -15.39
N LYS A 8 22.09 -3.01 -14.56
CA LYS A 8 21.24 -3.66 -13.55
C LYS A 8 21.00 -2.74 -12.36
N LYS A 9 19.78 -2.30 -12.22
CA LYS A 9 19.29 -1.54 -11.06
C LYS A 9 18.43 -2.44 -10.17
N PHE A 10 18.47 -2.20 -8.87
CA PHE A 10 17.51 -2.77 -7.95
C PHE A 10 16.25 -1.88 -7.94
N ARG A 11 15.10 -2.43 -8.27
CA ARG A 11 13.88 -1.65 -8.50
C ARG A 11 12.88 -1.86 -7.38
N VAL A 12 12.43 -0.76 -6.79
CA VAL A 12 11.43 -0.73 -5.73
C VAL A 12 10.19 0.00 -6.24
N ALA A 13 9.02 -0.63 -6.15
CA ALA A 13 7.75 0.04 -6.35
C ALA A 13 7.11 0.36 -5.00
N VAL A 14 6.71 1.61 -4.78
CA VAL A 14 5.92 2.00 -3.62
C VAL A 14 4.50 2.32 -4.08
N CYS A 15 3.56 1.45 -3.72
CA CYS A 15 2.15 1.54 -4.06
C CYS A 15 1.39 2.18 -2.90
N PHE A 16 1.07 3.46 -3.02
CA PHE A 16 0.24 4.16 -2.04
C PHE A 16 -1.23 3.89 -2.30
N SER A 17 -1.95 3.55 -1.24
CA SER A 17 -3.39 3.27 -1.31
C SER A 17 -4.13 3.86 -0.12
N GLY A 18 -5.37 4.30 -0.35
CA GLY A 18 -6.26 4.85 0.65
C GLY A 18 -6.36 6.37 0.63
N GLN A 19 -6.87 6.96 1.70
CA GLN A 19 -7.06 8.41 1.80
C GLN A 19 -5.74 9.16 2.02
N ALA A 20 -5.56 10.28 1.34
CA ALA A 20 -4.39 11.14 1.47
C ALA A 20 -4.57 12.19 2.58
N ARG A 21 -4.92 11.75 3.80
CA ARG A 21 -5.11 12.63 4.95
C ARG A 21 -3.77 13.21 5.39
N HIS A 22 -3.72 14.56 5.56
CA HIS A 22 -2.50 15.23 6.04
C HIS A 22 -1.22 14.86 5.29
N TRP A 23 -1.34 14.41 4.04
CA TRP A 23 -0.22 13.94 3.22
C TRP A 23 0.92 14.96 3.10
N GLN A 24 0.60 16.27 3.15
CA GLN A 24 1.60 17.33 3.10
C GLN A 24 2.58 17.25 4.29
N ALA A 25 2.04 16.95 5.48
CA ALA A 25 2.86 16.84 6.69
C ALA A 25 3.77 15.60 6.68
N SER A 26 3.34 14.52 6.03
CA SER A 26 4.09 13.26 5.95
C SER A 26 5.03 13.17 4.75
N ALA A 27 4.82 13.99 3.70
CA ALA A 27 5.50 13.85 2.42
C ALA A 27 7.03 13.86 2.51
N GLY A 28 7.60 14.80 3.25
CA GLY A 28 9.06 14.87 3.45
C GLY A 28 9.62 13.63 4.15
N ASN A 29 8.90 13.13 5.15
CA ASN A 29 9.26 11.92 5.88
C ASN A 29 9.15 10.67 5.00
N ILE A 30 8.06 10.52 4.26
CA ILE A 30 7.81 9.40 3.33
C ILE A 30 8.91 9.35 2.26
N LYS A 31 9.19 10.47 1.61
CA LYS A 31 10.24 10.54 0.58
C LYS A 31 11.60 10.14 1.15
N ARG A 32 11.96 10.67 2.32
CA ARG A 32 13.21 10.29 2.98
C ARG A 32 13.27 8.81 3.32
N PHE A 33 12.15 8.22 3.74
CA PHE A 33 12.09 6.82 4.14
C PHE A 33 12.24 5.87 2.93
N PHE A 34 11.58 6.16 1.82
CA PHE A 34 11.58 5.30 0.64
C PHE A 34 12.61 5.67 -0.43
N ASN A 35 13.12 6.90 -0.44
CA ASN A 35 14.11 7.30 -1.44
C ASN A 35 15.47 6.70 -1.10
N ASN A 36 15.80 5.66 -1.82
CA ASN A 36 17.10 4.98 -1.77
C ASN A 36 17.95 5.27 -3.03
N ASP A 37 17.51 6.16 -3.93
CA ASP A 37 18.16 6.43 -5.21
C ASP A 37 19.60 6.97 -5.05
N GLU A 38 19.88 7.60 -3.90
CA GLU A 38 21.21 8.16 -3.58
C GLU A 38 22.18 7.12 -3.00
N TYR A 39 21.69 5.91 -2.69
CA TYR A 39 22.46 4.89 -2.01
C TYR A 39 22.38 3.57 -2.78
N PRO A 40 23.52 2.91 -3.00
CA PRO A 40 23.50 1.58 -3.58
C PRO A 40 22.84 0.57 -2.63
N HIS A 41 22.30 -0.49 -3.20
CA HIS A 41 21.78 -1.61 -2.42
C HIS A 41 22.87 -2.15 -1.48
N PRO A 42 22.63 -2.27 -0.17
CA PRO A 42 23.68 -2.55 0.81
C PRO A 42 24.42 -3.87 0.59
N GLU A 43 23.72 -4.89 0.08
CA GLU A 43 24.32 -6.21 -0.17
C GLU A 43 24.83 -6.37 -1.60
N LEU A 44 24.20 -5.70 -2.57
CA LEU A 44 24.48 -5.92 -4.00
C LEU A 44 25.40 -4.84 -4.59
N GLY A 45 25.53 -3.69 -3.93
CA GLY A 45 26.33 -2.57 -4.41
C GLY A 45 25.83 -1.94 -5.73
N ILE A 46 24.59 -2.24 -6.16
CA ILE A 46 24.01 -1.70 -7.39
C ILE A 46 23.06 -0.53 -7.08
N PRO A 47 22.86 0.39 -8.05
CA PRO A 47 21.93 1.49 -7.87
C PRO A 47 20.50 1.01 -7.55
N VAL A 48 19.82 1.73 -6.68
CA VAL A 48 18.39 1.51 -6.38
C VAL A 48 17.57 2.54 -7.13
N GLN A 49 16.46 2.11 -7.71
CA GLN A 49 15.46 2.99 -8.33
C GLN A 49 14.14 2.79 -7.62
N THR A 50 13.55 3.89 -7.13
CA THR A 50 12.25 3.88 -6.45
C THR A 50 11.21 4.57 -7.31
N ASP A 51 10.14 3.84 -7.63
CA ASP A 51 9.01 4.34 -8.40
C ASP A 51 7.74 4.36 -7.53
N TYR A 52 6.92 5.40 -7.69
CA TYR A 52 5.69 5.61 -6.92
C TYR A 52 4.46 5.37 -7.79
N PHE A 53 3.48 4.64 -7.25
CA PHE A 53 2.14 4.41 -7.80
C PHE A 53 1.12 4.83 -6.76
N ILE A 54 0.18 5.70 -7.12
CA ILE A 54 -0.72 6.31 -6.14
C ILE A 54 -2.16 6.14 -6.58
N HIS A 55 -2.95 5.46 -5.72
CA HIS A 55 -4.40 5.54 -5.79
C HIS A 55 -4.94 6.18 -4.51
N THR A 56 -5.72 7.22 -4.65
CA THR A 56 -6.34 7.92 -3.51
C THR A 56 -7.72 8.45 -3.88
N TRP A 57 -8.42 8.95 -2.88
CA TRP A 57 -9.74 9.53 -3.01
C TRP A 57 -9.64 11.06 -3.07
N ASP A 58 -10.59 11.69 -3.78
CA ASP A 58 -10.70 13.14 -3.90
C ASP A 58 -11.04 13.83 -2.57
N THR A 59 -11.59 13.08 -1.63
CA THR A 59 -11.99 13.60 -0.31
C THR A 59 -11.37 12.83 0.84
N ASN A 60 -11.23 13.51 1.97
CA ASN A 60 -10.75 12.95 3.23
C ASN A 60 -11.89 12.76 4.25
N THR A 61 -13.11 12.55 3.78
CA THR A 61 -14.26 12.43 4.66
C THR A 61 -14.33 11.07 5.32
N TRP A 62 -14.56 11.11 6.64
CA TRP A 62 -14.92 9.95 7.43
C TRP A 62 -16.42 10.01 7.69
N ARG A 63 -17.20 9.23 6.98
CA ARG A 63 -18.56 8.93 7.39
C ARG A 63 -18.59 7.46 7.84
N TYR A 64 -18.58 7.26 9.15
CA TYR A 64 -19.04 6.00 9.71
C TYR A 64 -20.50 6.17 10.11
N PRO A 65 -21.46 5.69 9.31
CA PRO A 65 -22.89 5.82 9.62
C PRO A 65 -23.28 5.20 10.96
N LYS A 66 -22.50 4.23 11.45
CA LYS A 66 -22.82 3.47 12.66
C LYS A 66 -22.34 4.10 13.97
N THR A 67 -21.41 5.03 13.95
CA THR A 67 -20.83 5.59 15.19
C THR A 67 -21.36 6.96 15.56
N GLY A 68 -22.17 7.58 14.71
CA GLY A 68 -22.70 8.94 14.93
C GLY A 68 -21.63 10.04 14.95
N HIS A 69 -20.36 9.69 14.75
CA HIS A 69 -19.29 10.67 14.63
C HIS A 69 -19.25 11.21 13.21
N ASP A 70 -19.94 12.32 13.00
CA ASP A 70 -19.87 13.07 11.74
C ASP A 70 -18.60 13.95 11.77
N HIS A 71 -17.58 13.53 11.07
CA HIS A 71 -16.37 14.31 10.84
C HIS A 71 -16.46 15.14 9.55
N SER A 72 -17.67 15.42 9.06
CA SER A 72 -17.94 16.18 7.84
C SER A 72 -17.40 17.63 7.86
N HIS A 73 -17.04 18.15 9.04
CA HIS A 73 -16.53 19.53 9.18
C HIS A 73 -15.12 19.76 8.60
N ASN A 74 -14.46 18.72 8.10
CA ASN A 74 -13.12 18.80 7.49
C ASN A 74 -13.07 18.13 6.10
N GLU A 75 -14.10 18.32 5.29
CA GLU A 75 -14.04 17.93 3.88
C GLU A 75 -12.90 18.69 3.19
N ARG A 76 -11.74 18.08 3.13
CA ARG A 76 -10.63 18.61 2.32
C ARG A 76 -10.61 17.81 1.04
N HIS A 77 -10.74 18.52 -0.06
CA HIS A 77 -10.47 17.93 -1.36
C HIS A 77 -8.97 17.65 -1.48
N ASN A 78 -8.63 16.45 -1.90
CA ASN A 78 -7.25 16.12 -2.23
C ASN A 78 -6.89 16.72 -3.57
N ASP A 79 -5.90 17.57 -3.58
CA ASP A 79 -5.33 18.09 -4.81
C ASP A 79 -4.36 17.05 -5.40
N GLY A 80 -4.85 16.28 -6.35
CA GLY A 80 -4.06 15.29 -7.06
C GLY A 80 -2.88 15.91 -7.82
N ALA A 81 -3.00 17.16 -8.26
CA ALA A 81 -1.91 17.87 -8.94
C ALA A 81 -0.76 18.16 -7.98
N ALA A 82 -1.07 18.62 -6.74
CA ALA A 82 -0.06 18.86 -5.73
C ALA A 82 0.62 17.57 -5.27
N ILE A 83 -0.13 16.47 -5.12
CA ILE A 83 0.45 15.15 -4.82
C ILE A 83 1.40 14.72 -5.95
N LYS A 84 0.98 14.88 -7.21
CA LYS A 84 1.80 14.55 -8.38
C LYS A 84 3.08 15.37 -8.45
N GLU A 85 3.02 16.65 -8.14
CA GLU A 85 4.20 17.52 -8.11
C GLU A 85 5.23 17.06 -7.06
N VAL A 86 4.76 16.73 -5.86
CA VAL A 86 5.62 16.34 -4.75
C VAL A 86 6.22 14.95 -4.93
N TYR A 87 5.42 13.96 -5.29
CA TYR A 87 5.88 12.56 -5.37
C TYR A 87 6.43 12.17 -6.74
N LYS A 88 6.09 12.92 -7.80
CA LYS A 88 6.43 12.60 -9.21
C LYS A 88 6.17 11.13 -9.54
N PRO A 89 4.95 10.63 -9.27
CA PRO A 89 4.67 9.21 -9.43
C PRO A 89 4.68 8.81 -10.91
N VAL A 90 4.98 7.54 -11.17
CA VAL A 90 4.80 6.94 -12.50
C VAL A 90 3.34 7.04 -12.93
N THR A 91 2.44 6.76 -12.00
CA THR A 91 0.99 6.88 -12.21
C THR A 91 0.31 7.31 -10.94
N ILE A 92 -0.65 8.21 -11.06
CA ILE A 92 -1.57 8.61 -9.99
C ILE A 92 -3.01 8.58 -10.51
N GLU A 93 -3.90 8.03 -9.73
CA GLU A 93 -5.34 8.06 -9.93
C GLU A 93 -6.01 8.60 -8.66
N VAL A 94 -6.81 9.65 -8.83
CA VAL A 94 -7.63 10.24 -7.78
C VAL A 94 -9.08 10.02 -8.15
N GLU A 95 -9.78 9.16 -7.41
CA GLU A 95 -11.18 8.84 -7.69
C GLU A 95 -12.12 9.59 -6.75
N ASN A 96 -13.34 9.86 -7.23
CA ASN A 96 -14.40 10.39 -6.39
C ASN A 96 -14.79 9.36 -5.33
N TRP A 97 -14.86 9.83 -4.09
CA TRP A 97 -15.37 9.01 -3.01
C TRP A 97 -16.89 8.89 -3.08
N ILE A 98 -17.38 7.68 -3.29
CA ILE A 98 -18.81 7.36 -3.35
C ILE A 98 -19.12 6.37 -2.20
N PRO A 99 -19.69 6.83 -1.06
CA PRO A 99 -19.93 6.00 0.12
C PRO A 99 -20.78 4.75 -0.18
N GLU A 100 -21.78 4.90 -1.07
CA GLU A 100 -22.71 3.82 -1.43
C GLU A 100 -22.00 2.67 -2.17
N LYS A 101 -20.92 2.97 -2.88
CA LYS A 101 -20.09 1.98 -3.57
C LYS A 101 -19.27 1.14 -2.60
N PHE A 102 -19.00 1.69 -1.41
CA PHE A 102 -18.13 1.09 -0.40
C PHE A 102 -18.83 1.09 0.96
N PRO A 103 -19.80 0.19 1.17
CA PRO A 103 -20.60 0.16 2.40
C PRO A 103 -19.76 -0.14 3.65
N ARG A 104 -18.57 -0.69 3.47
CA ARG A 104 -17.62 -0.99 4.54
C ARG A 104 -16.26 -0.34 4.27
N SER A 105 -15.55 0.03 5.32
CA SER A 105 -14.20 0.62 5.20
C SER A 105 -13.21 -0.30 4.48
N TRP A 106 -13.35 -1.61 4.66
CA TRP A 106 -12.51 -2.63 4.01
C TRP A 106 -12.68 -2.64 2.49
N ASP A 107 -13.91 -2.45 1.99
CA ASP A 107 -14.18 -2.44 0.55
C ASP A 107 -13.34 -1.39 -0.15
N SER A 108 -13.31 -0.18 0.40
CA SER A 108 -12.51 0.92 -0.15
C SER A 108 -11.01 0.71 0.01
N MET A 109 -10.60 0.09 1.12
CA MET A 109 -9.20 -0.22 1.39
C MET A 109 -8.67 -1.24 0.37
N PHE A 110 -9.34 -2.38 0.21
CA PHE A 110 -8.95 -3.41 -0.75
C PHE A 110 -9.05 -2.94 -2.19
N TYR A 111 -10.08 -2.16 -2.52
CA TYR A 111 -10.20 -1.55 -3.84
C TYR A 111 -9.03 -0.64 -4.16
N SER A 112 -8.69 0.27 -3.25
CA SER A 112 -7.59 1.21 -3.42
C SER A 112 -6.23 0.49 -3.52
N LEU A 113 -6.04 -0.58 -2.74
CA LEU A 113 -4.87 -1.45 -2.82
C LEU A 113 -4.79 -2.11 -4.20
N ALA A 114 -5.86 -2.76 -4.65
CA ALA A 114 -5.90 -3.42 -5.96
C ALA A 114 -5.59 -2.45 -7.10
N LYS A 115 -6.14 -1.23 -7.04
CA LYS A 115 -5.87 -0.18 -8.03
C LYS A 115 -4.39 0.21 -8.09
N SER A 116 -3.76 0.50 -6.96
CA SER A 116 -2.35 0.89 -6.92
C SER A 116 -1.43 -0.22 -7.42
N LEU A 117 -1.71 -1.47 -7.06
CA LEU A 117 -0.96 -2.64 -7.53
C LEU A 117 -1.19 -2.92 -9.02
N LEU A 118 -2.41 -2.71 -9.53
CA LEU A 118 -2.70 -2.84 -10.96
C LEU A 118 -1.92 -1.80 -11.80
N MET A 119 -1.80 -0.56 -11.32
CA MET A 119 -0.97 0.44 -11.98
C MET A 119 0.49 0.00 -12.07
N LYS A 120 1.04 -0.53 -10.98
CA LYS A 120 2.40 -1.10 -10.93
C LYS A 120 2.54 -2.24 -11.93
N ARG A 121 1.62 -3.21 -11.91
CA ARG A 121 1.62 -4.38 -12.82
C ARG A 121 1.55 -3.94 -14.29
N ASN A 122 0.69 -2.99 -14.63
CA ASN A 122 0.60 -2.45 -15.99
C ASN A 122 1.90 -1.78 -16.43
N HIS A 123 2.59 -1.10 -15.52
CA HIS A 123 3.90 -0.49 -15.80
C HIS A 123 4.97 -1.56 -16.05
N GLU A 124 5.02 -2.63 -15.27
CA GLU A 124 5.92 -3.77 -15.49
C GLU A 124 5.68 -4.42 -16.84
N LEU A 125 4.42 -4.73 -17.16
CA LEU A 125 4.05 -5.36 -18.44
C LEU A 125 4.43 -4.49 -19.63
N LYS A 126 4.12 -3.20 -19.56
CA LYS A 126 4.42 -2.24 -20.63
C LYS A 126 5.92 -2.12 -20.90
N ASN A 127 6.73 -2.18 -19.85
CA ASN A 127 8.19 -1.96 -19.95
C ASN A 127 9.01 -3.25 -19.87
N GLN A 128 8.36 -4.42 -19.86
CA GLN A 128 8.97 -5.75 -19.90
C GLN A 128 10.02 -5.98 -18.79
N PHE A 129 9.71 -5.57 -17.58
CA PHE A 129 10.52 -5.85 -16.40
C PHE A 129 9.63 -6.19 -15.20
N GLN A 130 10.25 -6.52 -14.07
CA GLN A 130 9.59 -6.78 -12.81
C GLN A 130 10.32 -6.03 -11.69
N TYR A 131 9.58 -5.45 -10.73
CA TYR A 131 10.17 -4.88 -9.52
C TYR A 131 10.71 -5.98 -8.62
N ASP A 132 11.87 -5.73 -8.02
CA ASP A 132 12.49 -6.63 -7.05
C ASP A 132 11.71 -6.63 -5.73
N ILE A 133 11.26 -5.45 -5.31
CA ILE A 133 10.42 -5.24 -4.12
C ILE A 133 9.23 -4.37 -4.50
N VAL A 134 8.07 -4.76 -4.02
CA VAL A 134 6.86 -3.95 -4.06
C VAL A 134 6.38 -3.70 -2.63
N VAL A 135 6.12 -2.45 -2.32
CA VAL A 135 5.70 -1.98 -1.01
C VAL A 135 4.31 -1.37 -1.11
N LYS A 136 3.38 -1.85 -0.30
CA LYS A 136 2.14 -1.12 -0.02
C LYS A 136 2.40 -0.16 1.13
N ALA A 137 2.00 1.08 0.96
CA ALA A 137 2.14 2.11 1.98
C ALA A 137 0.94 3.06 1.98
N ARG A 138 0.88 3.96 2.96
CA ARG A 138 -0.13 5.02 3.05
C ARG A 138 0.53 6.39 2.96
N LEU A 139 -0.19 7.36 2.36
CA LEU A 139 0.27 8.73 2.24
C LEU A 139 0.22 9.53 3.56
N ASP A 140 -0.56 9.06 4.54
CA ASP A 140 -0.79 9.72 5.83
C ASP A 140 0.04 9.12 6.99
N THR A 141 1.05 8.32 6.67
CA THR A 141 1.91 7.67 7.66
C THR A 141 3.21 8.45 7.87
N ILE A 142 3.65 8.52 9.11
CA ILE A 142 4.97 9.05 9.48
C ILE A 142 5.83 7.87 9.95
N TYR A 143 6.91 7.64 9.23
CA TYR A 143 7.91 6.61 9.58
C TYR A 143 8.94 7.18 10.54
N ASN A 144 9.58 6.30 11.33
CA ASN A 144 10.65 6.74 12.22
C ASN A 144 11.76 7.42 11.41
N PRO A 145 12.08 8.70 11.71
CA PRO A 145 13.03 9.47 10.90
C PRO A 145 14.49 8.96 11.00
N ALA A 146 14.79 8.12 11.99
CA ALA A 146 16.10 7.49 12.12
C ALA A 146 16.32 6.32 11.15
N HIS A 147 15.25 5.83 10.51
CA HIS A 147 15.30 4.68 9.63
C HIS A 147 14.97 5.04 8.18
N ARG A 148 15.48 4.23 7.27
CA ARG A 148 15.07 4.16 5.87
C ARG A 148 14.37 2.83 5.62
N PHE A 149 13.63 2.73 4.54
CA PHE A 149 13.04 1.45 4.14
C PHE A 149 14.17 0.44 3.94
N PRO A 150 14.12 -0.67 4.68
CA PRO A 150 15.19 -1.64 4.64
C PRO A 150 15.16 -2.41 3.33
N LEU A 151 16.23 -2.33 2.56
CA LEU A 151 16.44 -3.13 1.37
C LEU A 151 17.07 -4.46 1.81
N PHE A 152 16.26 -5.34 2.39
CA PHE A 152 16.72 -6.64 2.83
C PHE A 152 16.57 -7.69 1.74
N ARG A 153 17.20 -8.81 1.98
CA ARG A 153 16.93 -10.03 1.27
C ARG A 153 15.49 -10.46 1.55
N ILE A 154 14.63 -10.33 0.54
CA ILE A 154 13.24 -10.78 0.62
C ILE A 154 13.18 -12.24 0.16
N TRP A 155 12.67 -13.11 1.02
CA TRP A 155 12.49 -14.50 0.67
C TRP A 155 11.36 -14.66 -0.34
N PRO A 156 11.54 -15.49 -1.38
CA PRO A 156 10.48 -15.78 -2.34
C PRO A 156 9.22 -16.33 -1.65
N GLY A 157 8.05 -15.84 -2.09
CA GLY A 157 6.77 -16.33 -1.58
C GLY A 157 6.35 -15.80 -0.20
N ILE A 158 7.15 -14.90 0.42
CA ILE A 158 6.85 -14.35 1.75
C ILE A 158 6.47 -12.88 1.62
N ALA A 159 5.36 -12.52 2.26
CA ALA A 159 4.99 -11.13 2.50
C ALA A 159 5.41 -10.71 3.91
N TYR A 160 5.96 -9.51 4.02
CA TYR A 160 6.41 -8.92 5.28
C TYR A 160 5.47 -7.77 5.62
N THR A 161 5.15 -7.63 6.91
CA THR A 161 4.36 -6.51 7.42
C THR A 161 5.15 -5.78 8.50
N SER A 162 4.89 -4.48 8.66
CA SER A 162 5.35 -3.79 9.84
C SER A 162 4.60 -4.33 11.04
N THR A 163 5.31 -4.73 12.07
CA THR A 163 4.69 -4.88 13.38
C THR A 163 4.40 -3.48 13.89
N ALA A 164 3.15 -3.04 13.82
CA ALA A 164 2.74 -1.90 14.60
C ALA A 164 3.08 -2.23 16.05
N ILE A 165 4.05 -1.52 16.63
CA ILE A 165 4.26 -1.55 18.07
C ILE A 165 3.01 -0.91 18.65
N SER A 166 1.99 -1.72 18.93
CA SER A 166 0.87 -1.26 19.70
C SER A 166 1.44 -0.78 21.04
N LYS A 167 0.99 0.38 21.53
CA LYS A 167 1.38 0.90 22.85
C LYS A 167 0.98 -0.04 24.00
N PHE A 168 0.38 -1.17 23.70
CA PHE A 168 -0.09 -2.18 24.64
C PHE A 168 0.66 -3.49 24.39
N PRO A 169 1.73 -3.78 25.16
CA PRO A 169 2.57 -4.95 24.94
C PRO A 169 1.92 -6.28 25.39
N THR A 170 0.64 -6.31 25.70
CA THR A 170 0.04 -7.49 26.38
C THR A 170 -0.58 -8.52 25.46
N GLU A 171 -0.79 -8.23 24.17
CA GLU A 171 -1.28 -9.25 23.24
C GLU A 171 -0.65 -9.07 21.86
N PHE A 172 0.40 -9.82 21.57
CA PHE A 172 0.85 -10.03 20.19
C PHE A 172 -0.19 -10.86 19.47
N ASN A 173 -1.17 -10.19 18.88
CA ASN A 173 -2.09 -10.86 17.97
C ASN A 173 -1.42 -10.97 16.60
N TYR A 174 -0.74 -12.09 16.35
CA TYR A 174 -0.03 -12.38 15.09
C TYR A 174 -0.95 -12.41 13.86
N ASN A 175 -2.25 -12.32 14.07
CA ASN A 175 -3.27 -12.36 13.01
C ASN A 175 -3.66 -10.98 12.48
N ASN A 176 -3.17 -9.89 13.07
CA ASN A 176 -3.48 -8.54 12.57
C ASN A 176 -2.54 -8.17 11.44
N PHE A 177 -3.05 -8.24 10.22
CA PHE A 177 -2.40 -7.69 9.05
C PHE A 177 -2.43 -6.16 9.17
N ASP A 178 -1.26 -5.54 9.42
CA ASP A 178 -1.16 -4.09 9.50
C ASP A 178 -1.39 -3.50 8.10
N ASP A 179 -2.45 -2.71 7.93
CA ASP A 179 -2.78 -2.04 6.66
C ASP A 179 -1.85 -0.87 6.31
N VAL A 180 -0.93 -0.52 7.20
CA VAL A 180 -0.05 0.66 7.04
C VAL A 180 1.10 0.37 6.09
N LEU A 181 1.82 -0.71 6.32
CA LEU A 181 3.00 -1.07 5.54
C LEU A 181 3.14 -2.58 5.42
N PHE A 182 3.15 -3.06 4.19
CA PHE A 182 3.61 -4.42 3.89
C PHE A 182 4.34 -4.47 2.55
N TYR A 183 5.21 -5.45 2.39
CA TYR A 183 6.03 -5.57 1.21
C TYR A 183 6.41 -7.02 0.91
N ALA A 184 6.62 -7.28 -0.36
CA ALA A 184 7.03 -8.59 -0.87
C ALA A 184 7.67 -8.44 -2.26
N GLN A 185 8.06 -9.56 -2.85
CA GLN A 185 8.37 -9.62 -4.27
C GLN A 185 7.12 -9.32 -5.12
N SER A 186 7.33 -8.79 -6.33
CA SER A 186 6.24 -8.36 -7.20
C SER A 186 5.15 -9.43 -7.43
N PRO A 187 5.45 -10.71 -7.70
CA PRO A 187 4.40 -11.72 -7.89
C PRO A 187 3.52 -11.94 -6.65
N VAL A 188 4.11 -11.88 -5.46
CA VAL A 188 3.37 -12.04 -4.20
C VAL A 188 2.45 -10.85 -3.97
N MET A 189 2.91 -9.62 -4.29
CA MET A 189 2.08 -8.43 -4.18
C MET A 189 0.95 -8.42 -5.21
N ASP A 190 1.16 -9.00 -6.40
CA ASP A 190 0.09 -9.15 -7.39
C ASP A 190 -1.04 -10.05 -6.87
N LEU A 191 -0.70 -11.14 -6.18
CA LEU A 191 -1.71 -11.99 -5.51
C LEU A 191 -2.49 -11.22 -4.44
N LEU A 192 -1.80 -10.36 -3.66
CA LEU A 192 -2.47 -9.49 -2.69
C LEU A 192 -3.36 -8.43 -3.38
N GLY A 193 -3.00 -7.98 -4.58
CA GLY A 193 -3.82 -7.11 -5.41
C GLY A 193 -5.14 -7.76 -5.85
N ASP A 194 -5.13 -9.07 -6.02
CA ASP A 194 -6.32 -9.83 -6.40
C ASP A 194 -7.28 -10.09 -5.22
N LEU A 195 -6.85 -9.80 -3.96
CA LEU A 195 -7.68 -10.00 -2.76
C LEU A 195 -9.02 -9.24 -2.83
N TYR A 196 -9.06 -8.07 -3.45
CA TYR A 196 -10.32 -7.31 -3.60
C TYR A 196 -11.35 -8.11 -4.38
N SER A 197 -10.96 -8.69 -5.51
CA SER A 197 -11.85 -9.50 -6.33
C SER A 197 -12.30 -10.77 -5.61
N THR A 198 -11.37 -11.44 -4.93
CA THR A 198 -11.63 -12.62 -4.12
C THR A 198 -12.55 -12.31 -2.95
N TYR A 199 -12.25 -11.26 -2.18
CA TYR A 199 -13.07 -10.79 -1.08
C TYR A 199 -14.51 -10.48 -1.53
N LYS A 200 -14.65 -9.75 -2.63
CA LYS A 200 -15.96 -9.39 -3.18
C LYS A 200 -16.76 -10.61 -3.65
N TYR A 201 -16.06 -11.57 -4.25
CA TYR A 201 -16.67 -12.84 -4.65
C TYR A 201 -17.19 -13.62 -3.45
N LEU A 202 -16.35 -13.83 -2.44
CA LEU A 202 -16.71 -14.58 -1.23
C LEU A 202 -17.85 -13.90 -0.46
N HIS A 203 -17.81 -12.59 -0.37
CA HIS A 203 -18.86 -11.81 0.29
C HIS A 203 -20.21 -11.89 -0.44
N ASN A 204 -20.21 -11.79 -1.77
CA ASN A 204 -21.44 -11.90 -2.56
C ASN A 204 -22.03 -13.31 -2.54
N ALA A 205 -21.19 -14.31 -2.27
CA ALA A 205 -21.61 -15.69 -2.14
C ALA A 205 -22.03 -16.07 -0.71
N ASP A 206 -22.10 -15.08 0.23
CA ASP A 206 -22.36 -15.29 1.66
C ASP A 206 -21.43 -16.34 2.32
N LEU A 207 -20.25 -16.55 1.73
CA LEU A 207 -19.28 -17.55 2.19
C LEU A 207 -18.36 -17.01 3.29
N VAL A 208 -18.46 -15.72 3.62
CA VAL A 208 -17.65 -15.06 4.62
C VAL A 208 -18.53 -14.29 5.59
N ALA A 209 -18.51 -14.67 6.86
CA ALA A 209 -19.07 -13.84 7.93
C ALA A 209 -18.01 -12.83 8.37
N VAL A 210 -18.35 -11.53 8.32
CA VAL A 210 -17.50 -10.47 8.81
C VAL A 210 -18.07 -10.00 10.14
N ASN A 211 -17.49 -10.45 11.24
CA ASN A 211 -17.80 -9.98 12.57
C ASN A 211 -16.67 -9.07 13.09
N ASP A 212 -17.03 -7.88 13.58
CA ASP A 212 -16.17 -6.93 14.32
C ASP A 212 -14.75 -6.73 13.78
N GLY A 213 -14.59 -6.84 12.46
CA GLY A 213 -13.30 -6.63 11.80
C GLY A 213 -12.46 -7.89 11.61
N SER A 214 -12.94 -9.06 12.00
CA SER A 214 -12.34 -10.34 11.63
C SER A 214 -13.07 -10.96 10.44
N ILE A 215 -12.33 -11.66 9.60
CA ILE A 215 -12.91 -12.50 8.54
C ILE A 215 -12.91 -13.91 9.10
N ASP A 216 -14.10 -14.40 9.50
CA ASP A 216 -14.27 -15.78 9.87
C ASP A 216 -14.73 -16.56 8.64
N LEU A 217 -13.88 -17.45 8.17
CA LEU A 217 -14.27 -18.45 7.18
C LEU A 217 -15.22 -19.46 7.86
N GLN A 218 -16.40 -19.67 7.30
CA GLN A 218 -17.31 -20.67 7.85
C GLN A 218 -16.64 -22.04 7.81
N PRO A 219 -16.69 -22.81 8.92
CA PRO A 219 -15.95 -24.07 9.05
C PRO A 219 -16.39 -25.19 8.10
N ASP A 220 -17.52 -25.02 7.43
CA ASP A 220 -18.10 -26.06 6.55
C ASP A 220 -17.55 -26.04 5.11
N MET A 221 -16.48 -25.27 4.85
CA MET A 221 -15.84 -25.17 3.52
C MET A 221 -14.61 -26.08 3.33
N TYR A 222 -14.42 -27.11 4.18
CA TYR A 222 -13.35 -28.09 3.98
C TYR A 222 -13.91 -29.50 3.82
#